data_a295008f03e1d31f52454535e82b7378
#
_entry.id   a295008f03e1d31f52454535e82b7378
#
_cell.length_a   1.000
_cell.length_b   1.000
_cell.length_c   1.000
_cell.angle_alpha   90.00
_cell.angle_beta   90.00
_cell.angle_gamma   90.00
#
_symmetry.space_group_name_H-M   'P 1'
#
loop_
_entity.id
_entity.type
_entity.pdbx_description
1 polymer ?
#
loop_
_entity_poly.entity_id
_entity_poly.type
_entity_poly.pdbx_seq_one_letter_code
_entity_poly.pdbx_strand_id
1 'polypeptide(L)'
;SSSAKDHIDKLLSTESHNDVIRKSAISYFGQVISQSNYDTLKKMLEYGSFSWASRPTIVYQLARYQKKYPDTYKHILSYYDDNDRFVRMAVMASIGNYGSKTDFKKLDEMVEKDPVLSINAMRAKKKIDDRAGNKLQKSESQIIDQLNKKIDAIKNILQD
;
A
#
# COMPACT_ATOMS: atom_id res chain seq x y z
N SER A 1 -20.76 18.03 0.42
CA SER A 1 -21.93 18.47 1.16
C SER A 1 -21.76 18.14 2.65
N SER A 2 -22.20 19.02 3.55
CA SER A 2 -22.07 18.86 5.01
C SER A 2 -22.68 17.54 5.49
N SER A 3 -23.80 17.11 4.94
CA SER A 3 -24.53 15.92 5.39
C SER A 3 -23.75 14.60 5.26
N ALA A 4 -22.93 14.43 4.22
CA ALA A 4 -22.13 13.21 4.05
C ALA A 4 -20.97 13.16 5.08
N LYS A 5 -20.36 14.31 5.37
CA LYS A 5 -19.32 14.41 6.40
C LYS A 5 -19.88 14.13 7.78
N ASP A 6 -21.00 14.75 8.14
CA ASP A 6 -21.67 14.56 9.43
C ASP A 6 -22.05 13.09 9.65
N HIS A 7 -22.48 12.40 8.57
CA HIS A 7 -22.79 10.97 8.62
C HIS A 7 -21.52 10.12 8.89
N ILE A 8 -20.41 10.41 8.22
CA ILE A 8 -19.13 9.72 8.44
C ILE A 8 -18.63 9.96 9.87
N ASP A 9 -18.66 11.20 10.36
CA ASP A 9 -18.22 11.54 11.71
C ASP A 9 -19.05 10.80 12.78
N LYS A 10 -20.35 10.65 12.55
CA LYS A 10 -21.22 9.82 13.40
C LYS A 10 -20.80 8.34 13.38
N LEU A 11 -20.52 7.77 12.21
CA LEU A 11 -20.06 6.38 12.10
C LEU A 11 -18.72 6.16 12.79
N LEU A 12 -17.79 7.11 12.68
CA LEU A 12 -16.49 7.06 13.36
C LEU A 12 -16.61 7.09 14.88
N SER A 13 -17.61 7.78 15.43
CA SER A 13 -17.88 7.85 16.87
C SER A 13 -18.70 6.67 17.41
N THR A 14 -19.26 5.82 16.52
CA THR A 14 -20.12 4.70 16.92
C THR A 14 -19.28 3.50 17.36
N GLU A 15 -19.48 3.03 18.57
CA GLU A 15 -18.88 1.79 19.06
C GLU A 15 -19.60 0.56 18.51
N SER A 16 -18.85 -0.46 18.16
CA SER A 16 -19.39 -1.72 17.67
C SER A 16 -18.40 -2.86 17.91
N HIS A 17 -18.90 -4.11 17.88
CA HIS A 17 -18.04 -5.27 18.04
C HIS A 17 -16.90 -5.26 16.99
N ASN A 18 -15.67 -5.38 17.46
CA ASN A 18 -14.45 -5.30 16.60
C ASN A 18 -14.40 -4.06 15.69
N ASP A 19 -15.02 -2.96 16.07
CA ASP A 19 -15.06 -1.69 15.32
C ASP A 19 -15.56 -1.83 13.87
N VAL A 20 -16.48 -2.73 13.60
CA VAL A 20 -16.99 -2.97 12.23
C VAL A 20 -17.53 -1.69 11.61
N ILE A 21 -18.30 -0.90 12.37
CA ILE A 21 -18.88 0.36 11.88
C ILE A 21 -17.78 1.38 11.59
N ARG A 22 -16.81 1.57 12.50
CA ARG A 22 -15.67 2.47 12.31
C ARG A 22 -14.81 2.07 11.11
N LYS A 23 -14.51 0.77 10.96
CA LYS A 23 -13.74 0.24 9.82
C LYS A 23 -14.44 0.51 8.48
N SER A 24 -15.76 0.43 8.45
CA SER A 24 -16.55 0.77 7.26
C SER A 24 -16.44 2.26 6.93
N ALA A 25 -16.54 3.14 7.92
CA ALA A 25 -16.32 4.58 7.75
C ALA A 25 -14.89 4.92 7.29
N ILE A 26 -13.87 4.28 7.89
CA ILE A 26 -12.46 4.44 7.48
C ILE A 26 -12.27 4.00 6.02
N SER A 27 -12.95 2.95 5.58
CA SER A 27 -12.86 2.47 4.20
C SER A 27 -13.36 3.50 3.17
N TYR A 28 -14.31 4.35 3.55
CA TYR A 28 -14.75 5.46 2.72
C TYR A 28 -13.61 6.45 2.42
N PHE A 29 -12.77 6.77 3.39
CA PHE A 29 -11.61 7.65 3.16
C PHE A 29 -10.63 7.10 2.13
N GLY A 30 -10.49 5.78 2.03
CA GLY A 30 -9.67 5.15 1.00
C GLY A 30 -10.29 5.15 -0.40
N GLN A 31 -11.59 5.43 -0.53
CA GLN A 31 -12.29 5.54 -1.81
C GLN A 31 -12.27 6.97 -2.36
N VAL A 32 -12.32 7.96 -1.48
CA VAL A 32 -12.34 9.39 -1.83
C VAL A 32 -10.99 10.01 -1.54
N ILE A 33 -10.10 10.01 -2.54
CA ILE A 33 -8.72 10.50 -2.43
C ILE A 33 -8.69 12.03 -2.43
N SER A 34 -8.54 12.63 -1.25
CA SER A 34 -8.43 14.08 -1.02
C SER A 34 -7.37 14.39 0.02
N GLN A 35 -6.87 15.64 0.06
CA GLN A 35 -5.91 16.09 1.09
C GLN A 35 -6.51 15.96 2.49
N SER A 36 -7.73 16.44 2.68
CA SER A 36 -8.42 16.38 3.98
C SER A 36 -8.55 14.95 4.50
N ASN A 37 -8.93 13.99 3.64
CA ASN A 37 -9.04 12.58 4.03
C ASN A 37 -7.67 11.96 4.31
N TYR A 38 -6.63 12.37 3.56
CA TYR A 38 -5.25 11.95 3.80
C TYR A 38 -4.76 12.38 5.19
N ASP A 39 -4.94 13.65 5.53
CA ASP A 39 -4.53 14.19 6.83
C ASP A 39 -5.32 13.57 7.98
N THR A 40 -6.62 13.32 7.76
CA THR A 40 -7.49 12.62 8.72
C THR A 40 -6.97 11.21 8.99
N LEU A 41 -6.69 10.41 7.94
CA LEU A 41 -6.16 9.05 8.10
C LEU A 41 -4.81 9.04 8.81
N LYS A 42 -3.91 9.97 8.49
CA LYS A 42 -2.61 10.09 9.19
C LYS A 42 -2.79 10.34 10.67
N LYS A 43 -3.64 11.30 11.04
CA LYS A 43 -3.93 11.62 12.44
C LYS A 43 -4.57 10.43 13.18
N MET A 44 -5.49 9.71 12.54
CA MET A 44 -6.13 8.53 13.13
C MET A 44 -5.16 7.35 13.33
N LEU A 45 -4.08 7.27 12.55
CA LEU A 45 -3.08 6.21 12.68
C LEU A 45 -2.16 6.41 13.89
N GLU A 46 -1.98 7.65 14.37
CA GLU A 46 -1.15 7.95 15.53
C GLU A 46 -1.57 7.11 16.75
N TYR A 47 -0.58 6.64 17.51
CA TYR A 47 -0.83 5.82 18.68
C TYR A 47 -1.70 6.56 19.70
N GLY A 48 -2.77 5.89 20.14
CA GLY A 48 -3.70 6.44 21.13
C GLY A 48 -4.69 7.49 20.60
N SER A 49 -4.58 7.91 19.33
CA SER A 49 -5.49 8.91 18.74
C SER A 49 -6.78 8.29 18.22
N PHE A 50 -6.81 6.98 18.01
CA PHE A 50 -7.97 6.24 17.52
C PHE A 50 -7.99 4.80 18.05
N SER A 51 -9.10 4.08 17.81
CA SER A 51 -9.25 2.70 18.27
C SER A 51 -8.16 1.78 17.72
N TRP A 52 -7.54 0.98 18.60
CA TRP A 52 -6.53 0.00 18.24
C TRP A 52 -7.03 -1.00 17.18
N ALA A 53 -8.29 -1.44 17.27
CA ALA A 53 -8.88 -2.41 16.35
C ALA A 53 -9.03 -1.87 14.92
N SER A 54 -9.09 -0.55 14.76
CA SER A 54 -9.25 0.13 13.48
C SER A 54 -7.91 0.54 12.83
N ARG A 55 -6.83 0.66 13.60
CA ARG A 55 -5.52 1.13 13.10
C ARG A 55 -4.96 0.33 11.92
N PRO A 56 -5.04 -1.01 11.88
CA PRO A 56 -4.63 -1.78 10.70
C PRO A 56 -5.41 -1.41 9.44
N THR A 57 -6.73 -1.17 9.57
CA THR A 57 -7.57 -0.73 8.44
C THR A 57 -7.13 0.64 7.94
N ILE A 58 -6.74 1.55 8.84
CA ILE A 58 -6.23 2.88 8.48
C ILE A 58 -4.95 2.74 7.62
N VAL A 59 -4.02 1.86 7.98
CA VAL A 59 -2.81 1.59 7.18
C VAL A 59 -3.17 1.16 5.76
N TYR A 60 -4.12 0.23 5.60
CA TYR A 60 -4.56 -0.24 4.28
C TYR A 60 -5.21 0.87 3.45
N GLN A 61 -6.03 1.71 4.06
CA GLN A 61 -6.65 2.82 3.33
C GLN A 61 -5.63 3.91 2.99
N LEU A 62 -4.73 4.24 3.92
CA LEU A 62 -3.66 5.21 3.69
C LEU A 62 -2.75 4.80 2.53
N ALA A 63 -2.42 3.51 2.41
CA ALA A 63 -1.59 2.99 1.33
C ALA A 63 -2.16 3.28 -0.09
N ARG A 64 -3.47 3.47 -0.23
CA ARG A 64 -4.12 3.81 -1.51
C ARG A 64 -3.76 5.22 -1.98
N TYR A 65 -3.30 6.08 -1.08
CA TYR A 65 -2.88 7.44 -1.37
C TYR A 65 -1.49 7.54 -2.01
N GLN A 66 -0.71 6.45 -2.00
CA GLN A 66 0.67 6.43 -2.48
C GLN A 66 0.86 7.00 -3.89
N LYS A 67 -0.10 6.79 -4.79
CA LYS A 67 -0.02 7.32 -6.17
C LYS A 67 -0.09 8.84 -6.22
N LYS A 68 -0.86 9.47 -5.32
CA LYS A 68 -1.07 10.91 -5.27
C LYS A 68 -0.10 11.60 -4.33
N TYR A 69 0.28 10.94 -3.25
CA TYR A 69 1.17 11.46 -2.20
C TYR A 69 2.33 10.47 -2.00
N PRO A 70 3.46 10.65 -2.72
CA PRO A 70 4.59 9.71 -2.70
C PRO A 70 5.17 9.44 -1.31
N ASP A 71 5.13 10.43 -0.40
CA ASP A 71 5.61 10.28 0.97
C ASP A 71 4.77 9.34 1.85
N THR A 72 3.59 8.93 1.36
CA THR A 72 2.71 8.00 2.09
C THR A 72 3.42 6.71 2.48
N TYR A 73 4.20 6.14 1.57
CA TYR A 73 4.94 4.91 1.84
C TYR A 73 5.94 5.09 2.98
N LYS A 74 6.72 6.17 2.96
CA LYS A 74 7.66 6.51 4.04
C LYS A 74 6.94 6.69 5.38
N HIS A 75 5.78 7.34 5.36
CA HIS A 75 4.97 7.51 6.57
C HIS A 75 4.45 6.17 7.09
N ILE A 76 3.94 5.28 6.23
CA ILE A 76 3.53 3.93 6.64
C ILE A 76 4.71 3.14 7.22
N LEU A 77 5.89 3.22 6.59
CA LEU A 77 7.09 2.55 7.06
C LEU A 77 7.52 2.99 8.47
N SER A 78 7.19 4.20 8.93
CA SER A 78 7.52 4.63 10.28
C SER A 78 6.80 3.82 11.38
N TYR A 79 5.79 3.06 11.02
CA TYR A 79 5.04 2.15 11.92
C TYR A 79 5.50 0.68 11.84
N TYR A 80 6.66 0.39 11.25
CA TYR A 80 7.19 -0.98 11.11
C TYR A 80 7.44 -1.67 12.47
N ASP A 81 7.64 -0.89 13.51
CA ASP A 81 7.90 -1.34 14.89
C ASP A 81 6.76 -0.95 15.85
N ASP A 82 5.56 -0.76 15.34
CA ASP A 82 4.38 -0.44 16.15
C ASP A 82 4.10 -1.54 17.19
N ASN A 83 3.61 -1.14 18.37
CA ASN A 83 3.28 -2.10 19.44
C ASN A 83 2.19 -3.09 19.03
N ASP A 84 1.28 -2.68 18.14
CA ASP A 84 0.21 -3.55 17.62
C ASP A 84 0.73 -4.43 16.47
N ARG A 85 0.74 -5.75 16.68
CA ARG A 85 1.10 -6.74 15.65
C ARG A 85 0.28 -6.59 14.37
N PHE A 86 -1.00 -6.31 14.46
CA PHE A 86 -1.85 -6.16 13.28
C PHE A 86 -1.50 -4.91 12.47
N VAL A 87 -1.05 -3.83 13.12
CA VAL A 87 -0.48 -2.67 12.43
C VAL A 87 0.81 -3.08 11.71
N ARG A 88 1.71 -3.81 12.37
CA ARG A 88 2.94 -4.32 11.73
C ARG A 88 2.63 -5.23 10.53
N MET A 89 1.61 -6.10 10.63
CA MET A 89 1.15 -6.92 9.49
C MET A 89 0.67 -6.05 8.32
N ALA A 90 -0.08 -4.99 8.58
CA ALA A 90 -0.57 -4.06 7.56
C ALA A 90 0.60 -3.27 6.91
N VAL A 91 1.61 -2.90 7.69
CA VAL A 91 2.86 -2.30 7.17
C VAL A 91 3.59 -3.28 6.25
N MET A 92 3.75 -4.54 6.64
CA MET A 92 4.35 -5.58 5.77
C MET A 92 3.58 -5.76 4.46
N ALA A 93 2.25 -5.75 4.51
CA ALA A 93 1.43 -5.80 3.31
C ALA A 93 1.67 -4.58 2.39
N SER A 94 1.85 -3.40 2.99
CA SER A 94 2.18 -2.16 2.25
C SER A 94 3.59 -2.24 1.63
N ILE A 95 4.57 -2.79 2.35
CA ILE A 95 5.91 -3.09 1.80
C ILE A 95 5.77 -4.02 0.60
N GLY A 96 5.00 -5.11 0.73
CA GLY A 96 4.73 -6.03 -0.37
C GLY A 96 4.12 -5.35 -1.60
N ASN A 97 3.25 -4.36 -1.44
CA ASN A 97 2.55 -3.69 -2.54
C ASN A 97 3.35 -2.55 -3.19
N TYR A 98 4.15 -1.82 -2.42
CA TYR A 98 4.78 -0.57 -2.86
C TYR A 98 6.30 -0.55 -2.69
N GLY A 99 6.86 -1.43 -1.88
CA GLY A 99 8.29 -1.54 -1.60
C GLY A 99 9.11 -2.16 -2.74
N SER A 100 10.38 -2.30 -2.49
CA SER A 100 11.37 -2.88 -3.39
C SER A 100 12.26 -3.89 -2.65
N LYS A 101 13.23 -4.50 -3.34
CA LYS A 101 14.18 -5.44 -2.71
C LYS A 101 15.03 -4.79 -1.61
N THR A 102 15.19 -3.47 -1.62
CA THR A 102 15.87 -2.74 -0.54
C THR A 102 15.14 -2.84 0.80
N ASP A 103 13.85 -3.13 0.78
CA ASP A 103 13.03 -3.27 2.00
C ASP A 103 13.08 -4.69 2.60
N PHE A 104 13.77 -5.65 1.95
CA PHE A 104 13.88 -7.03 2.46
C PHE A 104 14.52 -7.08 3.85
N LYS A 105 15.60 -6.30 4.05
CA LYS A 105 16.25 -6.20 5.37
C LYS A 105 15.26 -5.78 6.46
N LYS A 106 14.39 -4.80 6.17
CA LYS A 106 13.38 -4.35 7.13
C LYS A 106 12.34 -5.44 7.43
N LEU A 107 11.92 -6.20 6.42
CA LEU A 107 11.04 -7.36 6.65
C LEU A 107 11.70 -8.42 7.54
N ASP A 108 12.99 -8.66 7.38
CA ASP A 108 13.73 -9.60 8.21
C ASP A 108 13.86 -9.10 9.66
N GLU A 109 14.18 -7.82 9.86
CA GLU A 109 14.20 -7.18 11.19
C GLU A 109 12.85 -7.29 11.92
N MET A 110 11.73 -7.14 11.19
CA MET A 110 10.38 -7.30 11.76
C MET A 110 10.12 -8.75 12.18
N VAL A 111 10.62 -9.74 11.43
CA VAL A 111 10.50 -11.17 11.78
C VAL A 111 11.39 -11.55 12.94
N GLU A 112 12.62 -11.01 13.03
CA GLU A 112 13.50 -11.22 14.17
C GLU A 112 12.85 -10.78 15.49
N LYS A 113 12.14 -9.66 15.49
CA LYS A 113 11.41 -9.16 16.66
C LYS A 113 10.11 -9.93 16.96
N ASP A 114 9.43 -10.41 15.92
CA ASP A 114 8.17 -11.14 16.05
C ASP A 114 8.10 -12.27 15.00
N PRO A 115 8.59 -13.48 15.32
CA PRO A 115 8.65 -14.62 14.40
C PRO A 115 7.29 -15.06 13.82
N VAL A 116 6.18 -14.71 14.48
CA VAL A 116 4.83 -14.98 13.99
C VAL A 116 4.56 -14.26 12.64
N LEU A 117 5.31 -13.18 12.35
CA LEU A 117 5.19 -12.41 11.12
C LEU A 117 5.89 -13.05 9.89
N SER A 118 6.58 -14.19 10.05
CA SER A 118 7.38 -14.82 8.98
C SER A 118 6.59 -15.08 7.70
N ILE A 119 5.35 -15.57 7.79
CA ILE A 119 4.49 -15.80 6.62
C ILE A 119 4.14 -14.47 5.93
N ASN A 120 3.92 -13.40 6.69
CA ASN A 120 3.61 -12.08 6.14
C ASN A 120 4.81 -11.50 5.39
N ALA A 121 6.02 -11.63 5.96
CA ALA A 121 7.27 -11.21 5.33
C ALA A 121 7.53 -11.98 4.03
N MET A 122 7.37 -13.31 4.03
CA MET A 122 7.51 -14.14 2.84
C MET A 122 6.55 -13.72 1.73
N ARG A 123 5.27 -13.46 2.05
CA ARG A 123 4.27 -12.97 1.10
C ARG A 123 4.63 -11.59 0.55
N ALA A 124 5.15 -10.70 1.40
CA ALA A 124 5.59 -9.37 0.97
C ALA A 124 6.79 -9.46 0.01
N LYS A 125 7.81 -10.26 0.34
CA LYS A 125 8.98 -10.50 -0.53
C LYS A 125 8.55 -11.07 -1.88
N LYS A 126 7.69 -12.11 -1.88
CA LYS A 126 7.16 -12.69 -3.13
C LYS A 126 6.48 -11.65 -4.00
N LYS A 127 5.62 -10.79 -3.44
CA LYS A 127 4.95 -9.72 -4.21
C LYS A 127 5.94 -8.74 -4.84
N ILE A 128 7.03 -8.43 -4.14
CA ILE A 128 8.10 -7.55 -4.66
C ILE A 128 8.81 -8.24 -5.84
N ASP A 129 9.15 -9.52 -5.70
CA ASP A 129 9.82 -10.29 -6.75
C ASP A 129 8.91 -10.46 -7.99
N ASP A 130 7.65 -10.80 -7.79
CA ASP A 130 6.66 -10.92 -8.88
C ASP A 130 6.52 -9.60 -9.65
N ARG A 131 6.49 -8.44 -8.96
CA ARG A 131 6.45 -7.14 -9.64
C ARG A 131 7.73 -6.82 -10.41
N ALA A 132 8.88 -7.20 -9.88
CA ALA A 132 10.17 -7.00 -10.56
C ALA A 132 10.25 -7.87 -11.82
N GLY A 133 9.83 -9.14 -11.75
CA GLY A 133 9.77 -10.05 -12.90
C GLY A 133 8.83 -9.54 -13.99
N ASN A 134 7.61 -9.11 -13.64
CA ASN A 134 6.65 -8.56 -14.60
C ASN A 134 7.16 -7.29 -15.30
N LYS A 135 7.92 -6.44 -14.60
CA LYS A 135 8.54 -5.25 -15.21
C LYS A 135 9.61 -5.63 -16.24
N LEU A 136 10.43 -6.64 -15.94
CA LEU A 136 11.46 -7.13 -16.86
C LEU A 136 10.84 -7.70 -18.13
N GLN A 137 9.86 -8.60 -18.02
CA GLN A 137 9.15 -9.17 -19.17
C GLN A 137 8.51 -8.11 -20.07
N LYS A 138 7.87 -7.10 -19.47
CA LYS A 138 7.27 -6.00 -20.22
C LYS A 138 8.32 -5.17 -20.95
N SER A 139 9.47 -4.92 -20.32
CA SER A 139 10.59 -4.19 -20.92
C SER A 139 11.17 -4.96 -22.11
N GLU A 140 11.39 -6.26 -21.97
CA GLU A 140 11.88 -7.14 -23.04
C GLU A 140 10.93 -7.16 -24.23
N SER A 141 9.62 -7.34 -24.01
CA SER A 141 8.60 -7.29 -25.06
C SER A 141 8.62 -5.96 -25.81
N GLN A 142 8.72 -4.83 -25.13
CA GLN A 142 8.80 -3.51 -25.74
C GLN A 142 10.06 -3.34 -26.62
N ILE A 143 11.20 -3.89 -26.19
CA ILE A 143 12.44 -3.86 -26.97
C ILE A 143 12.30 -4.70 -28.23
N ILE A 144 11.74 -5.92 -28.12
CA ILE A 144 11.49 -6.80 -29.25
C ILE A 144 10.56 -6.14 -30.28
N ASP A 145 9.47 -5.50 -29.83
CA ASP A 145 8.55 -4.79 -30.72
C ASP A 145 9.24 -3.64 -31.47
N GLN A 146 10.10 -2.89 -30.78
CA GLN A 146 10.88 -1.81 -31.41
C GLN A 146 11.88 -2.33 -32.44
N LEU A 147 12.56 -3.46 -32.15
CA LEU A 147 13.47 -4.09 -33.07
C LEU A 147 12.76 -4.60 -34.32
N ASN A 148 11.61 -5.26 -34.15
CA ASN A 148 10.81 -5.76 -35.27
C ASN A 148 10.36 -4.61 -36.19
N LYS A 149 9.89 -3.49 -35.66
CA LYS A 149 9.54 -2.30 -36.45
C LYS A 149 10.72 -1.75 -37.25
N LYS A 150 11.94 -1.76 -36.68
CA LYS A 150 13.14 -1.32 -37.40
C LYS A 150 13.53 -2.30 -38.53
N ILE A 151 13.42 -3.59 -38.27
CA ILE A 151 13.68 -4.64 -39.27
C ILE A 151 12.71 -4.50 -40.46
N ASP A 152 11.43 -4.30 -40.20
CA ASP A 152 10.43 -4.14 -41.25
C ASP A 152 10.66 -2.86 -42.07
N ALA A 153 11.05 -1.76 -41.43
CA ALA A 153 11.43 -0.53 -42.14
C ALA A 153 12.63 -0.73 -43.07
N ILE A 154 13.66 -1.48 -42.63
CA ILE A 154 14.84 -1.81 -43.46
C ILE A 154 14.45 -2.70 -44.64
N LYS A 155 13.62 -3.71 -44.43
CA LYS A 155 13.13 -4.60 -45.51
C LYS A 155 12.39 -3.82 -46.60
N ASN A 156 11.57 -2.84 -46.21
CA ASN A 156 10.84 -2.02 -47.16
C ASN A 156 11.80 -1.17 -48.02
N ILE A 157 12.84 -0.60 -47.43
CA ILE A 157 13.87 0.17 -48.17
C ILE A 157 14.64 -0.68 -49.18
N LEU A 158 14.83 -1.96 -48.91
CA LEU A 158 15.60 -2.89 -49.77
C LEU A 158 14.75 -3.50 -50.92
N GLN A 159 13.44 -3.30 -50.91
CA GLN A 159 12.51 -3.76 -51.91
C GLN A 159 12.16 -2.70 -53.00
N ASP A 160 12.50 -1.43 -52.71
CA ASP A 160 12.41 -0.31 -53.66
C ASP A 160 13.74 -0.16 -54.46
#